data_e8fb7184e173af954b9f8035ff5f8ec4
#
_entry.id   e8fb7184e173af954b9f8035ff5f8ec4
#
_cell.length_a   1.000
_cell.length_b   1.000
_cell.length_c   1.000
_cell.angle_alpha   90.00
_cell.angle_beta   90.00
_cell.angle_gamma   90.00
#
_symmetry.space_group_name_H-M   'P 1'
#
loop_
_entity.id
_entity.type
_entity.pdbx_description
1 polymer ?
#
loop_
_entity_poly.entity_id
_entity_poly.type
_entity_poly.pdbx_seq_one_letter_code
_entity_poly.pdbx_strand_id
1 'polypeptide(L)'
;MQAIIMAAGRGSRLGNLTDTIPKAFLTAKEHRLIDYNLSLLHENGIDDIKIVTGYKAGLYEDLAKEHAGITCIYNPFYAHCNVLGSFYMAQNELRDEDTVYLHADTLCDPAIFEEMVQGTGDIVMPVDFKTCDKEAMKVITEAGQVVKVSKEIPEMEAEGEFIGMAKLSAKAMPAIKAATRKLMREGCLNSYFEGAIQAVIDEGGYRVPTLSTEKRFWGEVDFEEDYRYVKDNLPDALWQIAERHKND
;
A
#
# COMPACT_ATOMS: atom_id res chain seq x y z
N MET A 1 3.57 12.33 -11.43
CA MET A 1 3.30 11.46 -10.26
C MET A 1 3.67 10.05 -10.61
N GLN A 2 4.19 9.27 -9.69
CA GLN A 2 4.55 7.86 -9.86
C GLN A 2 3.86 7.03 -8.78
N ALA A 3 3.89 5.71 -8.92
CA ALA A 3 3.39 4.79 -7.90
C ALA A 3 4.44 3.74 -7.51
N ILE A 4 4.34 3.24 -6.28
CA ILE A 4 5.06 2.06 -5.81
C ILE A 4 4.08 1.08 -5.17
N ILE A 5 4.06 -0.14 -5.68
CA ILE A 5 3.23 -1.25 -5.20
C ILE A 5 4.12 -2.25 -4.46
N MET A 6 3.80 -2.50 -3.19
CA MET A 6 4.53 -3.46 -2.36
C MET A 6 3.95 -4.87 -2.55
N ALA A 7 4.66 -5.71 -3.29
CA ALA A 7 4.17 -7.02 -3.75
C ALA A 7 5.17 -8.17 -3.50
N ALA A 8 6.17 -7.99 -2.63
CA ALA A 8 7.25 -8.96 -2.46
C ALA A 8 6.87 -10.17 -1.59
N GLY A 9 5.85 -10.05 -0.74
CA GLY A 9 5.46 -11.05 0.24
C GLY A 9 4.83 -12.31 -0.36
N ARG A 10 5.01 -13.46 0.35
CA ARG A 10 4.40 -14.74 -0.04
C ARG A 10 2.90 -14.82 0.27
N GLY A 11 2.42 -14.15 1.34
CA GLY A 11 1.05 -14.33 1.82
C GLY A 11 0.81 -15.71 2.43
N SER A 12 1.75 -16.22 3.23
CA SER A 12 1.73 -17.60 3.76
C SER A 12 0.52 -17.94 4.63
N ARG A 13 -0.18 -16.93 5.18
CA ARG A 13 -1.41 -17.08 5.99
C ARG A 13 -2.61 -17.57 5.16
N LEU A 14 -2.56 -17.44 3.84
CA LEU A 14 -3.58 -17.89 2.88
C LEU A 14 -3.40 -19.37 2.47
N GLY A 15 -2.46 -20.09 3.08
CA GLY A 15 -2.25 -21.52 2.84
C GLY A 15 -2.07 -21.86 1.37
N ASN A 16 -2.81 -22.84 0.88
CA ASN A 16 -2.68 -23.37 -0.48
C ASN A 16 -3.04 -22.37 -1.59
N LEU A 17 -3.78 -21.30 -1.27
CA LEU A 17 -4.18 -20.29 -2.25
C LEU A 17 -2.97 -19.56 -2.86
N THR A 18 -1.85 -19.48 -2.10
CA THR A 18 -0.63 -18.76 -2.52
C THR A 18 0.56 -19.68 -2.78
N ASP A 19 0.38 -21.00 -2.91
CA ASP A 19 1.47 -21.94 -3.19
C ASP A 19 2.06 -21.75 -4.60
N THR A 20 1.21 -21.46 -5.56
CA THR A 20 1.60 -21.35 -6.98
C THR A 20 1.59 -19.93 -7.52
N ILE A 21 0.82 -19.03 -6.89
CA ILE A 21 0.67 -17.63 -7.29
C ILE A 21 0.89 -16.70 -6.09
N PRO A 22 1.39 -15.45 -6.28
CA PRO A 22 1.46 -14.49 -5.20
C PRO A 22 0.06 -13.99 -4.82
N LYS A 23 -0.10 -13.50 -3.60
CA LYS A 23 -1.36 -13.01 -3.03
C LYS A 23 -2.09 -12.02 -3.96
N ALA A 24 -1.37 -11.08 -4.56
CA ALA A 24 -1.91 -10.09 -5.48
C ALA A 24 -2.49 -10.67 -6.80
N PHE A 25 -2.21 -11.95 -7.09
CA PHE A 25 -2.77 -12.66 -8.25
C PHE A 25 -4.00 -13.50 -7.91
N LEU A 26 -4.47 -13.48 -6.67
CA LEU A 26 -5.80 -14.00 -6.33
C LEU A 26 -6.87 -13.19 -7.04
N THR A 27 -7.96 -13.85 -7.44
CA THR A 27 -9.02 -13.23 -8.25
C THR A 27 -10.26 -12.93 -7.43
N ALA A 28 -10.78 -11.72 -7.57
CA ALA A 28 -12.11 -11.34 -7.12
C ALA A 28 -12.95 -10.94 -8.33
N LYS A 29 -14.17 -11.49 -8.44
CA LYS A 29 -14.91 -11.49 -9.71
C LYS A 29 -13.98 -12.03 -10.81
N GLU A 30 -13.67 -11.33 -11.87
CA GLU A 30 -12.90 -11.85 -13.02
C GLU A 30 -11.46 -11.32 -13.10
N HIS A 31 -11.06 -10.38 -12.19
CA HIS A 31 -9.76 -9.73 -12.18
C HIS A 31 -8.91 -10.15 -10.99
N ARG A 32 -7.58 -10.10 -11.16
CA ARG A 32 -6.62 -10.26 -10.06
C ARG A 32 -6.68 -9.04 -9.14
N LEU A 33 -6.31 -9.18 -7.88
CA LEU A 33 -6.26 -8.04 -6.95
C LEU A 33 -5.34 -6.93 -7.48
N ILE A 34 -4.21 -7.32 -8.09
CA ILE A 34 -3.26 -6.36 -8.69
C ILE A 34 -3.89 -5.58 -9.85
N ASP A 35 -4.78 -6.20 -10.66
CA ASP A 35 -5.43 -5.54 -11.80
C ASP A 35 -6.32 -4.38 -11.34
N TYR A 36 -7.01 -4.53 -10.19
CA TYR A 36 -7.79 -3.44 -9.59
C TYR A 36 -6.90 -2.26 -9.18
N ASN A 37 -5.74 -2.54 -8.56
CA ASN A 37 -4.81 -1.51 -8.17
C ASN A 37 -4.21 -0.78 -9.38
N LEU A 38 -3.82 -1.52 -10.42
CA LEU A 38 -3.32 -0.93 -11.67
C LEU A 38 -4.39 -0.07 -12.34
N SER A 39 -5.62 -0.56 -12.39
CA SER A 39 -6.74 0.17 -12.99
C SER A 39 -7.07 1.46 -12.24
N LEU A 40 -7.01 1.45 -10.89
CA LEU A 40 -7.16 2.67 -10.09
C LEU A 40 -6.06 3.69 -10.37
N LEU A 41 -4.81 3.23 -10.53
CA LEU A 41 -3.69 4.10 -10.88
C LEU A 41 -3.89 4.73 -12.26
N HIS A 42 -4.18 3.94 -13.28
CA HIS A 42 -4.43 4.43 -14.66
C HIS A 42 -5.62 5.37 -14.73
N GLU A 43 -6.74 5.07 -14.06
CA GLU A 43 -7.91 5.96 -14.00
C GLU A 43 -7.56 7.33 -13.40
N ASN A 44 -6.54 7.41 -12.55
CA ASN A 44 -6.03 8.66 -11.96
C ASN A 44 -4.80 9.23 -12.71
N GLY A 45 -4.49 8.74 -13.91
CA GLY A 45 -3.40 9.23 -14.75
C GLY A 45 -2.00 8.93 -14.20
N ILE A 46 -1.85 7.80 -13.47
CA ILE A 46 -0.58 7.37 -12.88
C ILE A 46 -0.10 6.12 -13.62
N ASP A 47 0.76 6.34 -14.62
CA ASP A 47 1.25 5.29 -15.51
C ASP A 47 2.71 4.88 -15.21
N ASP A 48 3.45 5.65 -14.41
CA ASP A 48 4.81 5.30 -13.99
C ASP A 48 4.75 4.49 -12.67
N ILE A 49 4.71 3.17 -12.81
CA ILE A 49 4.42 2.23 -11.71
C ILE A 49 5.64 1.36 -11.43
N LYS A 50 6.10 1.36 -10.18
CA LYS A 50 7.12 0.44 -9.68
C LYS A 50 6.45 -0.65 -8.85
N ILE A 51 6.68 -1.92 -9.19
CA ILE A 51 6.20 -3.06 -8.39
C ILE A 51 7.40 -3.69 -7.70
N VAL A 52 7.42 -3.66 -6.38
CA VAL A 52 8.46 -4.34 -5.60
C VAL A 52 8.09 -5.81 -5.46
N THR A 53 8.87 -6.67 -6.09
CA THR A 53 8.60 -8.10 -6.21
C THR A 53 9.55 -8.95 -5.36
N GLY A 54 9.15 -10.17 -5.09
CA GLY A 54 9.95 -11.15 -4.35
C GLY A 54 9.46 -12.57 -4.64
N TYR A 55 8.48 -13.04 -3.87
CA TYR A 55 7.86 -14.33 -4.12
C TYR A 55 7.19 -14.37 -5.50
N LYS A 56 7.54 -15.39 -6.30
CA LYS A 56 7.01 -15.57 -7.68
C LYS A 56 7.20 -14.34 -8.59
N ALA A 57 8.34 -13.65 -8.45
CA ALA A 57 8.64 -12.43 -9.21
C ALA A 57 8.40 -12.54 -10.72
N GLY A 58 8.67 -13.72 -11.32
CA GLY A 58 8.46 -13.94 -12.76
C GLY A 58 7.02 -13.66 -13.24
N LEU A 59 5.99 -13.86 -12.38
CA LEU A 59 4.62 -13.53 -12.74
C LEU A 59 4.39 -12.02 -12.88
N TYR A 60 5.05 -11.22 -12.06
CA TYR A 60 5.00 -9.75 -12.17
C TYR A 60 5.84 -9.25 -13.35
N GLU A 61 6.95 -9.93 -13.66
CA GLU A 61 7.75 -9.62 -14.85
C GLU A 61 6.97 -9.90 -16.15
N ASP A 62 6.15 -10.96 -16.16
CA ASP A 62 5.26 -11.25 -17.28
C ASP A 62 4.15 -10.19 -17.37
N LEU A 63 3.53 -9.82 -16.24
CA LEU A 63 2.56 -8.72 -16.17
C LEU A 63 3.15 -7.40 -16.72
N ALA A 64 4.38 -7.06 -16.34
CA ALA A 64 5.05 -5.85 -16.79
C ALA A 64 5.36 -5.82 -18.30
N LYS A 65 5.40 -6.97 -18.96
CA LYS A 65 5.54 -7.04 -20.45
C LYS A 65 4.23 -6.73 -21.15
N GLU A 66 3.10 -6.94 -20.48
CA GLU A 66 1.76 -6.72 -21.03
C GLU A 66 1.30 -5.27 -20.84
N HIS A 67 1.88 -4.54 -19.83
CA HIS A 67 1.46 -3.19 -19.46
C HIS A 67 2.62 -2.20 -19.56
N ALA A 68 2.47 -1.16 -20.39
CA ALA A 68 3.46 -0.08 -20.48
C ALA A 68 3.56 0.70 -19.16
N GLY A 69 4.75 1.19 -18.83
CA GLY A 69 4.97 2.02 -17.64
C GLY A 69 5.22 1.22 -16.34
N ILE A 70 5.08 -0.11 -16.34
CA ILE A 70 5.38 -0.96 -15.20
C ILE A 70 6.85 -1.35 -15.18
N THR A 71 7.51 -1.16 -14.03
CA THR A 71 8.87 -1.60 -13.76
C THR A 71 8.88 -2.50 -12.51
N CYS A 72 9.39 -3.72 -12.64
CA CYS A 72 9.57 -4.62 -11.50
C CYS A 72 10.93 -4.39 -10.83
N ILE A 73 10.92 -4.29 -9.51
CA ILE A 73 12.11 -4.15 -8.68
C ILE A 73 12.20 -5.38 -7.78
N TYR A 74 13.14 -6.27 -8.06
CA TYR A 74 13.27 -7.51 -7.31
C TYR A 74 13.96 -7.31 -5.96
N ASN A 75 13.31 -7.74 -4.89
CA ASN A 75 13.91 -7.83 -3.56
C ASN A 75 14.37 -9.28 -3.29
N PRO A 76 15.66 -9.60 -3.36
CA PRO A 76 16.16 -10.95 -3.09
C PRO A 76 16.06 -11.36 -1.62
N PHE A 77 15.82 -10.40 -0.73
CA PHE A 77 15.72 -10.61 0.72
C PHE A 77 14.29 -10.66 1.23
N TYR A 78 13.29 -10.76 0.34
CA TYR A 78 11.86 -10.70 0.69
C TYR A 78 11.44 -11.70 1.79
N ALA A 79 12.13 -12.84 1.90
CA ALA A 79 11.85 -13.84 2.93
C ALA A 79 12.51 -13.53 4.30
N HIS A 80 13.35 -12.50 4.36
CA HIS A 80 14.17 -12.15 5.54
C HIS A 80 13.97 -10.71 6.02
N CYS A 81 13.09 -9.95 5.38
CA CYS A 81 12.76 -8.59 5.78
C CYS A 81 11.26 -8.35 5.62
N ASN A 82 10.76 -7.34 6.31
CA ASN A 82 9.39 -6.88 6.13
C ASN A 82 9.32 -5.78 5.06
N VAL A 83 8.17 -5.13 4.92
CA VAL A 83 7.85 -4.18 3.85
C VAL A 83 8.82 -2.99 3.80
N LEU A 84 9.34 -2.52 4.94
CA LEU A 84 10.37 -1.47 4.99
C LEU A 84 11.63 -1.87 4.21
N GLY A 85 12.09 -3.13 4.38
CA GLY A 85 13.22 -3.66 3.63
C GLY A 85 12.96 -3.74 2.12
N SER A 86 11.74 -4.07 1.73
CA SER A 86 11.33 -4.06 0.32
C SER A 86 11.32 -2.63 -0.24
N PHE A 87 10.81 -1.65 0.49
CA PHE A 87 10.86 -0.24 0.09
C PHE A 87 12.31 0.28 0.00
N TYR A 88 13.18 -0.12 0.95
CA TYR A 88 14.61 0.23 0.91
C TYR A 88 15.28 -0.21 -0.40
N MET A 89 14.98 -1.40 -0.91
CA MET A 89 15.52 -1.90 -2.17
C MET A 89 15.06 -1.07 -3.37
N ALA A 90 13.84 -0.53 -3.30
CA ALA A 90 13.22 0.21 -4.40
C ALA A 90 13.43 1.73 -4.36
N GLN A 91 13.78 2.30 -3.21
CA GLN A 91 13.74 3.76 -2.99
C GLN A 91 14.61 4.58 -3.96
N ASN A 92 15.69 3.99 -4.51
CA ASN A 92 16.58 4.68 -5.42
C ASN A 92 16.02 4.77 -6.85
N GLU A 93 15.04 3.93 -7.19
CA GLU A 93 14.32 3.95 -8.47
C GLU A 93 13.15 4.96 -8.46
N LEU A 94 12.83 5.49 -7.27
CA LEU A 94 11.80 6.52 -7.11
C LEU A 94 12.41 7.91 -7.26
N ARG A 95 11.74 8.76 -8.04
CA ARG A 95 12.05 10.20 -8.11
C ARG A 95 11.54 10.92 -6.85
N ASP A 96 12.06 12.12 -6.60
CA ASP A 96 11.53 12.99 -5.54
C ASP A 96 10.33 13.80 -6.09
N GLU A 97 9.24 13.09 -6.33
CA GLU A 97 7.97 13.64 -6.82
C GLU A 97 6.79 13.00 -6.05
N ASP A 98 5.59 13.53 -6.26
CA ASP A 98 4.38 12.95 -5.68
C ASP A 98 4.28 11.47 -6.04
N THR A 99 4.16 10.63 -5.02
CA THR A 99 4.20 9.18 -5.13
C THR A 99 3.01 8.55 -4.41
N VAL A 100 2.29 7.67 -5.09
CA VAL A 100 1.29 6.81 -4.46
C VAL A 100 1.98 5.53 -3.99
N TYR A 101 1.90 5.26 -2.70
CA TYR A 101 2.32 4.03 -2.06
C TYR A 101 1.11 3.15 -1.81
N LEU A 102 1.18 1.87 -2.15
CA LEU A 102 0.11 0.92 -1.85
C LEU A 102 0.61 -0.51 -1.67
N HIS A 103 -0.11 -1.29 -0.85
CA HIS A 103 0.03 -2.73 -0.78
C HIS A 103 -0.70 -3.38 -1.95
N ALA A 104 -0.11 -4.43 -2.54
CA ALA A 104 -0.63 -5.10 -3.73
C ALA A 104 -1.94 -5.88 -3.50
N ASP A 105 -2.32 -6.07 -2.26
CA ASP A 105 -3.43 -6.88 -1.76
C ASP A 105 -4.50 -6.08 -1.02
N THR A 106 -4.33 -4.76 -0.98
CA THR A 106 -5.34 -3.83 -0.45
C THR A 106 -6.17 -3.27 -1.59
N LEU A 107 -7.49 -3.38 -1.49
CA LEU A 107 -8.45 -2.78 -2.40
C LEU A 107 -9.33 -1.78 -1.66
N CYS A 108 -9.76 -0.74 -2.34
CA CYS A 108 -10.66 0.25 -1.76
C CYS A 108 -11.67 0.77 -2.78
N ASP A 109 -12.72 1.41 -2.28
CA ASP A 109 -13.65 2.17 -3.09
C ASP A 109 -12.89 3.22 -3.93
N PRO A 110 -13.18 3.35 -5.24
CA PRO A 110 -12.50 4.32 -6.11
C PRO A 110 -12.49 5.75 -5.59
N ALA A 111 -13.54 6.17 -4.88
CA ALA A 111 -13.62 7.51 -4.32
C ALA A 111 -12.58 7.74 -3.20
N ILE A 112 -12.26 6.71 -2.38
CA ILE A 112 -11.18 6.82 -1.38
C ILE A 112 -9.85 7.05 -2.09
N PHE A 113 -9.60 6.29 -3.16
CA PHE A 113 -8.36 6.39 -3.92
C PHE A 113 -8.20 7.76 -4.59
N GLU A 114 -9.25 8.24 -5.28
CA GLU A 114 -9.27 9.55 -5.93
C GLU A 114 -9.05 10.68 -4.91
N GLU A 115 -9.79 10.68 -3.79
CA GLU A 115 -9.64 11.67 -2.73
C GLU A 115 -8.23 11.67 -2.12
N MET A 116 -7.60 10.50 -1.97
CA MET A 116 -6.21 10.38 -1.52
C MET A 116 -5.24 11.02 -2.53
N VAL A 117 -5.39 10.70 -3.82
CA VAL A 117 -4.53 11.25 -4.89
C VAL A 117 -4.67 12.77 -4.98
N GLN A 118 -5.88 13.31 -4.84
CA GLN A 118 -6.16 14.74 -4.88
C GLN A 118 -5.87 15.45 -3.55
N GLY A 119 -5.71 14.70 -2.46
CA GLY A 119 -5.54 15.22 -1.12
C GLY A 119 -4.34 16.17 -0.98
N THR A 120 -4.49 17.21 -0.17
CA THR A 120 -3.47 18.23 0.10
C THR A 120 -2.78 17.98 1.42
N GLY A 121 -1.53 17.53 1.38
CA GLY A 121 -0.70 17.24 2.55
C GLY A 121 0.68 16.77 2.10
N ASP A 122 1.59 16.66 3.05
CA ASP A 122 2.91 16.08 2.73
C ASP A 122 2.82 14.55 2.68
N ILE A 123 1.98 13.94 3.54
CA ILE A 123 1.61 12.52 3.51
C ILE A 123 0.10 12.44 3.74
N VAL A 124 -0.68 11.98 2.77
CA VAL A 124 -2.14 11.79 2.92
C VAL A 124 -2.41 10.33 3.23
N MET A 125 -3.04 10.07 4.37
CA MET A 125 -3.28 8.71 4.87
C MET A 125 -4.79 8.43 4.96
N PRO A 126 -5.34 7.55 4.12
CA PRO A 126 -6.67 7.00 4.36
C PRO A 126 -6.70 6.17 5.65
N VAL A 127 -7.69 6.46 6.48
CA VAL A 127 -7.88 5.86 7.81
C VAL A 127 -9.32 5.39 7.97
N ASP A 128 -9.50 4.16 8.36
CA ASP A 128 -10.78 3.62 8.79
C ASP A 128 -10.94 3.84 10.30
N PHE A 129 -11.77 4.81 10.68
CA PHE A 129 -12.05 5.13 12.08
C PHE A 129 -13.01 4.09 12.67
N LYS A 130 -12.42 3.12 13.36
CA LYS A 130 -13.11 1.98 14.00
C LYS A 130 -12.35 1.48 15.22
N THR A 131 -12.99 0.61 16.00
CA THR A 131 -12.27 -0.18 17.00
C THR A 131 -11.25 -1.10 16.30
N CYS A 132 -9.99 -0.98 16.69
CA CYS A 132 -8.90 -1.75 16.14
C CYS A 132 -8.60 -3.00 16.97
N ASP A 133 -8.13 -4.05 16.30
CA ASP A 133 -7.55 -5.22 16.94
C ASP A 133 -6.01 -5.12 16.97
N LYS A 134 -5.35 -6.18 17.42
CA LYS A 134 -3.88 -6.24 17.52
C LYS A 134 -3.16 -6.26 16.18
N GLU A 135 -3.82 -6.75 15.11
CA GLU A 135 -3.20 -6.87 13.78
C GLU A 135 -3.27 -5.55 13.01
N ALA A 136 -4.21 -4.66 13.36
CA ALA A 136 -4.42 -3.39 12.70
C ALA A 136 -3.18 -2.49 12.76
N MET A 137 -2.90 -1.76 11.67
CA MET A 137 -1.94 -0.66 11.65
C MET A 137 -2.62 0.59 12.22
N LYS A 138 -2.51 0.75 13.54
CA LYS A 138 -3.26 1.71 14.33
C LYS A 138 -2.73 3.13 14.16
N VAL A 139 -3.65 4.11 14.28
CA VAL A 139 -3.31 5.52 14.26
C VAL A 139 -3.88 6.25 15.49
N ILE A 140 -3.18 7.32 15.88
CA ILE A 140 -3.66 8.37 16.80
C ILE A 140 -3.59 9.68 16.03
N THR A 141 -4.63 10.52 16.19
CA THR A 141 -4.75 11.77 15.46
C THR A 141 -4.88 12.97 16.41
N GLU A 142 -4.40 14.11 15.97
CA GLU A 142 -4.62 15.40 16.63
C GLU A 142 -4.98 16.44 15.56
N ALA A 143 -6.08 17.14 15.76
CA ALA A 143 -6.57 18.16 14.85
C ALA A 143 -6.63 17.69 13.35
N GLY A 144 -7.03 16.44 13.12
CA GLY A 144 -7.13 15.86 11.78
C GLY A 144 -5.80 15.49 11.13
N GLN A 145 -4.71 15.46 11.91
CA GLN A 145 -3.40 15.00 11.48
C GLN A 145 -3.04 13.70 12.18
N VAL A 146 -2.42 12.75 11.48
CA VAL A 146 -1.81 11.57 12.12
C VAL A 146 -0.60 12.04 12.91
N VAL A 147 -0.59 11.77 14.22
CA VAL A 147 0.56 12.04 15.11
C VAL A 147 1.27 10.75 15.49
N LYS A 148 0.60 9.60 15.38
CA LYS A 148 1.22 8.29 15.62
C LYS A 148 0.62 7.23 14.72
N VAL A 149 1.49 6.39 14.14
CA VAL A 149 1.11 5.22 13.35
C VAL A 149 1.99 4.02 13.74
N SER A 150 1.40 2.97 14.27
CA SER A 150 2.12 1.75 14.68
C SER A 150 1.17 0.62 15.03
N LYS A 151 1.57 -0.63 14.80
CA LYS A 151 0.90 -1.81 15.38
C LYS A 151 1.01 -1.87 16.91
N GLU A 152 2.03 -1.24 17.49
CA GLU A 152 2.31 -1.24 18.93
C GLU A 152 1.43 -0.27 19.74
N ILE A 153 0.59 0.54 19.10
CA ILE A 153 -0.39 1.38 19.80
C ILE A 153 -1.37 0.44 20.52
N PRO A 154 -1.64 0.65 21.83
CA PRO A 154 -2.66 -0.13 22.55
C PRO A 154 -4.02 0.00 21.86
N GLU A 155 -4.77 -1.10 21.75
CA GLU A 155 -6.06 -1.13 21.04
C GLU A 155 -7.05 -0.08 21.59
N MET A 156 -7.03 0.16 22.90
CA MET A 156 -7.90 1.14 23.55
C MET A 156 -7.49 2.61 23.32
N GLU A 157 -6.28 2.88 22.81
CA GLU A 157 -5.79 4.21 22.47
C GLU A 157 -5.92 4.49 20.97
N ALA A 158 -6.15 3.46 20.15
CA ALA A 158 -6.28 3.58 18.72
C ALA A 158 -7.60 4.26 18.34
N GLU A 159 -7.52 5.22 17.42
CA GLU A 159 -8.69 5.91 16.87
C GLU A 159 -9.16 5.29 15.55
N GLY A 160 -8.26 4.60 14.84
CA GLY A 160 -8.55 3.95 13.57
C GLY A 160 -7.37 3.18 13.03
N GLU A 161 -7.57 2.63 11.84
CA GLU A 161 -6.62 1.81 11.11
C GLU A 161 -6.20 2.47 9.80
N PHE A 162 -4.88 2.59 9.57
CA PHE A 162 -4.33 2.94 8.27
C PHE A 162 -4.52 1.78 7.30
N ILE A 163 -5.10 2.05 6.13
CA ILE A 163 -5.54 1.00 5.21
C ILE A 163 -4.46 0.53 4.21
N GLY A 164 -3.18 0.81 4.47
CA GLY A 164 -2.08 0.29 3.64
C GLY A 164 -1.83 1.04 2.33
N MET A 165 -2.36 2.25 2.15
CA MET A 165 -2.09 3.11 1.01
C MET A 165 -1.95 4.58 1.42
N ALA A 166 -1.03 5.31 0.78
CA ALA A 166 -0.80 6.73 1.06
C ALA A 166 -0.34 7.50 -0.17
N LYS A 167 -0.63 8.80 -0.22
CA LYS A 167 0.06 9.72 -1.10
C LYS A 167 1.21 10.38 -0.36
N LEU A 168 2.41 10.31 -0.92
CA LEU A 168 3.63 10.94 -0.42
C LEU A 168 3.99 12.09 -1.36
N SER A 169 4.06 13.31 -0.85
CA SER A 169 4.41 14.47 -1.69
C SER A 169 5.89 14.48 -2.09
N ALA A 170 6.21 15.21 -3.16
CA ALA A 170 7.59 15.49 -3.57
C ALA A 170 8.44 16.04 -2.41
N LYS A 171 7.84 16.84 -1.52
CA LYS A 171 8.50 17.36 -0.32
C LYS A 171 8.81 16.27 0.70
N ALA A 172 7.92 15.29 0.91
CA ALA A 172 8.09 14.23 1.89
C ALA A 172 9.02 13.11 1.42
N MET A 173 9.11 12.84 0.11
CA MET A 173 9.89 11.73 -0.44
C MET A 173 11.36 11.69 0.01
N PRO A 174 12.14 12.79 0.00
CA PRO A 174 13.51 12.77 0.51
C PRO A 174 13.61 12.37 1.98
N ALA A 175 12.66 12.83 2.83
CA ALA A 175 12.62 12.50 4.25
C ALA A 175 12.26 11.03 4.48
N ILE A 176 11.25 10.51 3.78
CA ILE A 176 10.88 9.08 3.81
C ILE A 176 12.06 8.20 3.42
N LYS A 177 12.76 8.53 2.32
CA LYS A 177 13.97 7.80 1.90
C LYS A 177 15.08 7.86 2.95
N ALA A 178 15.29 9.03 3.58
CA ALA A 178 16.30 9.22 4.63
C ALA A 178 15.94 8.42 5.88
N ALA A 179 14.68 8.47 6.34
CA ALA A 179 14.18 7.69 7.46
C ALA A 179 14.31 6.19 7.21
N THR A 180 13.93 5.71 6.02
CA THR A 180 14.11 4.32 5.60
C THR A 180 15.57 3.88 5.70
N ARG A 181 16.52 4.68 5.14
CA ARG A 181 17.95 4.36 5.22
C ARG A 181 18.46 4.33 6.65
N LYS A 182 17.99 5.25 7.51
CA LYS A 182 18.36 5.28 8.93
C LYS A 182 17.91 4.02 9.65
N LEU A 183 16.63 3.68 9.56
CA LEU A 183 16.06 2.48 10.19
C LEU A 183 16.74 1.19 9.70
N MET A 184 17.05 1.08 8.41
CA MET A 184 17.78 -0.07 7.87
C MET A 184 19.21 -0.18 8.42
N ARG A 185 19.92 0.95 8.61
CA ARG A 185 21.25 0.96 9.25
C ARG A 185 21.21 0.59 10.73
N GLU A 186 20.11 0.87 11.41
CA GLU A 186 19.83 0.47 12.79
C GLU A 186 19.41 -1.00 12.92
N GLY A 187 19.32 -1.73 11.81
CA GLY A 187 18.99 -3.15 11.80
C GLY A 187 17.48 -3.47 11.84
N CYS A 188 16.62 -2.49 11.59
CA CYS A 188 15.16 -2.63 11.64
C CYS A 188 14.59 -3.39 10.43
N LEU A 189 15.14 -4.58 10.11
CA LEU A 189 14.77 -5.37 8.94
C LEU A 189 13.30 -5.84 8.94
N ASN A 190 12.75 -6.05 10.14
CA ASN A 190 11.38 -6.55 10.33
C ASN A 190 10.35 -5.43 10.53
N SER A 191 10.75 -4.18 10.33
CA SER A 191 9.84 -3.04 10.46
C SER A 191 8.91 -2.91 9.27
N TYR A 192 7.75 -2.33 9.53
CA TYR A 192 6.80 -1.90 8.51
C TYR A 192 7.21 -0.57 7.91
N PHE A 193 6.68 -0.23 6.74
CA PHE A 193 6.95 1.06 6.06
C PHE A 193 6.47 2.25 6.90
N GLU A 194 5.42 2.07 7.66
CA GLU A 194 4.86 3.07 8.57
C GLU A 194 5.85 3.53 9.64
N GLY A 195 6.89 2.74 9.92
CA GLY A 195 8.01 3.17 10.74
C GLY A 195 8.79 4.34 10.11
N ALA A 196 8.91 4.39 8.78
CA ALA A 196 9.51 5.52 8.09
C ALA A 196 8.57 6.75 8.08
N ILE A 197 7.25 6.53 7.95
CA ILE A 197 6.25 7.59 8.09
C ILE A 197 6.31 8.17 9.51
N GLN A 198 6.34 7.33 10.53
CA GLN A 198 6.44 7.77 11.93
C GLN A 198 7.72 8.61 12.18
N ALA A 199 8.85 8.18 11.63
CA ALA A 199 10.09 8.94 11.78
C ALA A 199 9.99 10.33 11.14
N VAL A 200 9.28 10.50 10.03
CA VAL A 200 9.02 11.79 9.39
C VAL A 200 8.03 12.63 10.21
N ILE A 201 7.02 12.01 10.82
CA ILE A 201 6.11 12.69 11.77
C ILE A 201 6.89 13.22 12.97
N ASP A 202 7.76 12.39 13.55
CA ASP A 202 8.58 12.75 14.74
C ASP A 202 9.60 13.85 14.44
N GLU A 203 10.14 13.91 13.21
CA GLU A 203 11.03 14.99 12.76
C GLU A 203 10.30 16.34 12.75
N GLY A 204 9.00 16.31 12.46
CA GLY A 204 8.15 17.50 12.38
C GLY A 204 8.30 18.29 11.08
N GLY A 205 7.44 19.30 10.90
CA GLY A 205 7.46 20.14 9.70
C GLY A 205 6.74 19.56 8.48
N TYR A 206 6.09 18.41 8.65
CA TYR A 206 5.27 17.74 7.64
C TYR A 206 3.79 17.70 8.05
N ARG A 207 2.92 17.96 7.08
CA ARG A 207 1.46 17.82 7.27
C ARG A 207 1.06 16.41 6.87
N VAL A 208 0.44 15.68 7.81
CA VAL A 208 0.00 14.30 7.62
C VAL A 208 -1.51 14.20 7.87
N PRO A 209 -2.36 14.80 7.01
CA PRO A 209 -3.79 14.75 7.21
C PRO A 209 -4.33 13.32 7.07
N THR A 210 -5.36 13.02 7.87
CA THR A 210 -6.18 11.83 7.67
C THR A 210 -7.17 12.04 6.54
N LEU A 211 -7.49 10.96 5.83
CA LEU A 211 -8.64 10.87 4.95
C LEU A 211 -9.53 9.75 5.49
N SER A 212 -10.74 10.09 5.97
CA SER A 212 -11.67 9.08 6.46
C SER A 212 -12.19 8.20 5.32
N THR A 213 -12.20 6.88 5.52
CA THR A 213 -12.88 5.96 4.60
C THR A 213 -14.40 6.17 4.57
N GLU A 214 -14.97 6.83 5.58
CA GLU A 214 -16.42 7.04 5.73
C GLU A 214 -17.24 5.76 5.64
N LYS A 215 -16.66 4.64 6.11
CA LYS A 215 -17.21 3.29 6.01
C LYS A 215 -17.43 2.80 4.58
N ARG A 216 -16.83 3.46 3.58
CA ARG A 216 -16.74 2.94 2.21
C ARG A 216 -15.92 1.65 2.22
N PHE A 217 -16.12 0.83 1.21
CA PHE A 217 -15.40 -0.44 1.07
C PHE A 217 -13.88 -0.25 1.07
N TRP A 218 -13.22 -1.06 1.85
CA TRP A 218 -11.81 -1.40 1.71
C TRP A 218 -11.57 -2.79 2.28
N GLY A 219 -10.50 -3.44 1.87
CA GLY A 219 -10.08 -4.72 2.41
C GLY A 219 -8.66 -5.04 2.02
N GLU A 220 -7.89 -5.51 2.99
CA GLU A 220 -6.58 -6.12 2.80
C GLU A 220 -6.73 -7.64 2.93
N VAL A 221 -6.16 -8.38 1.98
CA VAL A 221 -6.32 -9.85 1.93
C VAL A 221 -5.16 -10.51 2.66
N ASP A 222 -5.28 -10.77 3.95
CA ASP A 222 -4.27 -11.46 4.76
C ASP A 222 -4.65 -12.89 5.12
N PHE A 223 -5.94 -13.15 5.36
CA PHE A 223 -6.50 -14.47 5.69
C PHE A 223 -7.58 -14.88 4.68
N GLU A 224 -8.02 -16.15 4.74
CA GLU A 224 -9.09 -16.65 3.86
C GLU A 224 -10.42 -15.91 4.06
N GLU A 225 -10.70 -15.47 5.27
CA GLU A 225 -11.88 -14.66 5.61
C GLU A 225 -11.85 -13.28 4.95
N ASP A 226 -10.68 -12.61 4.92
CA ASP A 226 -10.52 -11.34 4.23
C ASP A 226 -10.71 -11.51 2.73
N TYR A 227 -10.13 -12.58 2.16
CA TYR A 227 -10.30 -12.88 0.75
C TYR A 227 -11.76 -13.12 0.39
N ARG A 228 -12.50 -13.82 1.27
CA ARG A 228 -13.94 -14.03 1.11
C ARG A 228 -14.70 -12.72 1.20
N TYR A 229 -14.37 -11.91 2.22
CA TYR A 229 -14.97 -10.58 2.40
C TYR A 229 -14.77 -9.70 1.16
N VAL A 230 -13.55 -9.62 0.62
CA VAL A 230 -13.24 -8.83 -0.59
C VAL A 230 -14.05 -9.34 -1.78
N LYS A 231 -14.14 -10.65 -2.00
CA LYS A 231 -14.92 -11.21 -3.11
C LYS A 231 -16.42 -10.89 -3.02
N ASP A 232 -16.97 -10.94 -1.82
CA ASP A 232 -18.41 -10.79 -1.59
C ASP A 232 -18.84 -9.32 -1.58
N ASN A 233 -17.94 -8.40 -1.25
CA ASN A 233 -18.25 -6.98 -1.05
C ASN A 233 -17.58 -6.03 -2.07
N LEU A 234 -16.87 -6.55 -3.07
CA LEU A 234 -16.19 -5.73 -4.08
C LEU A 234 -17.18 -4.78 -4.78
N PRO A 235 -16.95 -3.45 -4.72
CA PRO A 235 -17.84 -2.47 -5.35
C PRO A 235 -17.93 -2.67 -6.86
N ASP A 236 -19.15 -2.51 -7.40
CA ASP A 236 -19.34 -2.56 -8.86
C ASP A 236 -18.59 -1.44 -9.58
N ALA A 237 -18.44 -0.26 -8.94
CA ALA A 237 -17.67 0.84 -9.49
C ALA A 237 -16.19 0.45 -9.69
N LEU A 238 -15.59 -0.25 -8.72
CA LEU A 238 -14.20 -0.72 -8.82
C LEU A 238 -14.07 -1.80 -9.92
N TRP A 239 -15.00 -2.73 -9.98
CA TRP A 239 -15.03 -3.73 -11.05
C TRP A 239 -15.17 -3.10 -12.45
N GLN A 240 -16.04 -2.08 -12.61
CA GLN A 240 -16.21 -1.36 -13.88
C GLN A 240 -14.94 -0.63 -14.31
N ILE A 241 -14.16 -0.07 -13.37
CA ILE A 241 -12.88 0.54 -13.66
C ILE A 241 -11.91 -0.54 -14.19
N ALA A 242 -11.82 -1.69 -13.53
CA ALA A 242 -10.97 -2.79 -13.99
C ALA A 242 -11.36 -3.31 -15.38
N GLU A 243 -12.65 -3.39 -15.69
CA GLU A 243 -13.12 -3.78 -17.03
C GLU A 243 -12.74 -2.76 -18.12
N ARG A 244 -12.71 -1.45 -17.80
CA ARG A 244 -12.28 -0.41 -18.77
C ARG A 244 -10.79 -0.50 -19.09
N HIS A 245 -9.96 -0.82 -18.11
CA HIS A 245 -8.49 -0.87 -18.25
C HIS A 245 -7.93 -2.28 -18.47
N LYS A 246 -8.79 -3.25 -18.80
CA LYS A 246 -8.41 -4.66 -19.00
C LYS A 246 -7.38 -4.89 -20.11
N ASN A 247 -7.25 -3.97 -21.05
CA ASN A 247 -6.38 -4.07 -22.23
C ASN A 247 -5.35 -2.95 -22.32
N ASP A 248 -5.21 -2.14 -21.28
CA ASP A 248 -4.21 -1.08 -21.17
C ASP A 248 -2.90 -1.67 -20.60
#